data_6ddce6f60aa3ecfb4896fb4eff10c620
#
_entry.id   6ddce6f60aa3ecfb4896fb4eff10c620
#
_cell.length_a   1.000
_cell.length_b   1.000
_cell.length_c   1.000
_cell.angle_alpha   90.00
_cell.angle_beta   90.00
_cell.angle_gamma   90.00
#
_symmetry.space_group_name_H-M   'P 1'
#
loop_
_entity.id
_entity.type
_entity.pdbx_description
1 polymer ?
#
loop_
_entity_poly.entity_id
_entity_poly.type
_entity_poly.pdbx_seq_one_letter_code
_entity_poly.pdbx_strand_id
1 'polypeptide(L)'
;MNDQEFLKEKATKAAQILHIPLGEIDPVQLLRMYVALYNLLGLPDDEERGDEQMRWWLNTHNNYLGFNPAARLYDRQSMEKVIGYLESMCY
;
A
#
# COMPACT_ATOMS: atom_id res chain seq x y z
N MET A 1 9.16 -13.00 -19.67
CA MET A 1 9.18 -12.23 -18.42
C MET A 1 9.18 -13.21 -17.26
N ASN A 2 10.09 -13.09 -16.32
CA ASN A 2 10.09 -13.95 -15.15
C ASN A 2 9.15 -13.38 -14.07
N ASP A 3 8.88 -14.19 -13.04
CA ASP A 3 7.93 -13.80 -12.00
C ASP A 3 8.35 -12.57 -11.23
N GLN A 4 9.68 -12.37 -11.03
CA GLN A 4 10.19 -11.21 -10.30
C GLN A 4 10.00 -9.93 -11.09
N GLU A 5 10.22 -9.97 -12.41
CA GLU A 5 9.99 -8.81 -13.26
C GLU A 5 8.51 -8.45 -13.32
N PHE A 6 7.65 -9.45 -13.39
CA PHE A 6 6.20 -9.25 -13.39
C PHE A 6 5.74 -8.59 -12.09
N LEU A 7 6.21 -9.11 -10.95
CA LEU A 7 5.86 -8.55 -9.64
C LEU A 7 6.37 -7.12 -9.49
N LYS A 8 7.60 -6.86 -9.93
CA LYS A 8 8.17 -5.51 -9.86
C LYS A 8 7.39 -4.53 -10.72
N GLU A 9 6.98 -4.95 -11.90
CA GLU A 9 6.16 -4.11 -12.78
C GLU A 9 4.82 -3.77 -12.13
N LYS A 10 4.14 -4.75 -11.55
CA LYS A 10 2.88 -4.54 -10.85
C LYS A 10 3.05 -3.64 -9.64
N ALA A 11 4.13 -3.85 -8.87
CA ALA A 11 4.43 -3.03 -7.70
C ALA A 11 4.74 -1.58 -8.12
N THR A 12 5.43 -1.40 -9.23
CA THR A 12 5.72 -0.06 -9.74
C THR A 12 4.42 0.70 -10.06
N LYS A 13 3.47 0.03 -10.71
CA LYS A 13 2.17 0.63 -11.01
C LYS A 13 1.41 0.99 -9.73
N ALA A 14 1.40 0.08 -8.75
CA ALA A 14 0.75 0.34 -7.47
C ALA A 14 1.39 1.52 -6.76
N ALA A 15 2.71 1.61 -6.75
CA ALA A 15 3.44 2.72 -6.14
C ALA A 15 3.08 4.05 -6.81
N GLN A 16 2.95 4.06 -8.13
CA GLN A 16 2.53 5.25 -8.87
C GLN A 16 1.13 5.69 -8.48
N ILE A 17 0.19 4.75 -8.37
CA ILE A 17 -1.17 5.04 -7.95
C ILE A 17 -1.19 5.64 -6.54
N LEU A 18 -0.39 5.09 -5.65
CA LEU A 18 -0.33 5.52 -4.25
C LEU A 18 0.55 6.75 -4.03
N HIS A 19 1.23 7.24 -5.07
CA HIS A 19 2.17 8.39 -5.02
C HIS A 19 3.28 8.15 -4.00
N ILE A 20 3.84 6.94 -3.99
CA ILE A 20 4.98 6.61 -3.14
C ILE A 20 6.12 6.08 -4.03
N PRO A 21 7.38 6.32 -3.65
CA PRO A 21 8.49 5.73 -4.38
C PRO A 21 8.59 4.24 -4.06
N LEU A 22 8.77 3.40 -5.08
CA LEU A 22 9.01 1.98 -4.83
C LEU A 22 10.35 1.80 -4.13
N GLY A 23 11.42 2.41 -4.69
CA GLY A 23 12.73 2.40 -4.07
C GLY A 23 13.16 1.02 -3.61
N GLU A 24 13.48 0.89 -2.33
CA GLU A 24 13.91 -0.37 -1.71
C GLU A 24 12.76 -1.16 -1.10
N ILE A 25 11.52 -0.71 -1.27
CA ILE A 25 10.36 -1.43 -0.76
C ILE A 25 10.24 -2.77 -1.48
N ASP A 26 10.02 -3.84 -0.72
CA ASP A 26 9.82 -5.17 -1.29
C ASP A 26 8.55 -5.17 -2.16
N PRO A 27 8.65 -5.54 -3.45
CA PRO A 27 7.49 -5.52 -4.35
C PRO A 27 6.32 -6.38 -3.86
N VAL A 28 6.60 -7.52 -3.24
CA VAL A 28 5.54 -8.40 -2.72
C VAL A 28 4.80 -7.72 -1.57
N GLN A 29 5.55 -7.10 -0.66
CA GLN A 29 4.94 -6.37 0.45
C GLN A 29 4.09 -5.20 -0.06
N LEU A 30 4.62 -4.44 -1.02
CA LEU A 30 3.86 -3.32 -1.57
C LEU A 30 2.56 -3.78 -2.19
N LEU A 31 2.59 -4.87 -2.95
CA LEU A 31 1.39 -5.40 -3.59
C LEU A 31 0.38 -5.91 -2.56
N ARG A 32 0.85 -6.59 -1.51
CA ARG A 32 -0.03 -7.02 -0.42
C ARG A 32 -0.73 -5.83 0.22
N MET A 33 0.04 -4.80 0.51
CA MET A 33 -0.51 -3.56 1.09
C MET A 33 -1.54 -2.94 0.15
N TYR A 34 -1.20 -2.81 -1.13
CA TYR A 34 -2.09 -2.23 -2.13
C TYR A 34 -3.41 -2.99 -2.23
N VAL A 35 -3.35 -4.32 -2.29
CA VAL A 35 -4.55 -5.14 -2.36
C VAL A 35 -5.44 -4.92 -1.13
N ALA A 36 -4.84 -4.91 0.06
CA ALA A 36 -5.60 -4.70 1.29
C ALA A 36 -6.22 -3.29 1.33
N LEU A 37 -5.45 -2.27 0.93
CA LEU A 37 -5.97 -0.90 0.84
C LEU A 37 -7.13 -0.81 -0.15
N TYR A 38 -6.96 -1.41 -1.32
CA TYR A 38 -8.00 -1.39 -2.33
C TYR A 38 -9.28 -2.06 -1.85
N ASN A 39 -9.15 -3.19 -1.15
CA ASN A 39 -10.31 -3.89 -0.61
C ASN A 39 -11.06 -3.07 0.44
N LEU A 40 -10.36 -2.22 1.17
CA LEU A 40 -10.97 -1.39 2.22
C LEU A 40 -11.48 -0.05 1.69
N LEU A 41 -10.73 0.59 0.83
CA LEU A 41 -10.97 2.00 0.45
C LEU A 41 -11.14 2.20 -1.05
N GLY A 42 -10.83 1.21 -1.87
CA GLY A 42 -10.98 1.30 -3.31
C GLY A 42 -12.44 1.43 -3.70
N LEU A 43 -12.69 2.17 -4.78
CA LEU A 43 -14.02 2.36 -5.32
C LEU A 43 -14.02 1.96 -6.79
N PRO A 44 -14.44 0.73 -7.11
CA PRO A 44 -14.39 0.25 -8.50
C PRO A 44 -15.16 1.14 -9.48
N ASP A 45 -16.23 1.79 -9.02
CA ASP A 45 -17.06 2.67 -9.85
C ASP A 45 -16.52 4.10 -9.92
N ASP A 46 -15.53 4.42 -9.08
CA ASP A 46 -14.90 5.75 -9.04
C ASP A 46 -13.45 5.57 -8.59
N GLU A 47 -12.62 5.08 -9.50
CA GLU A 47 -11.23 4.75 -9.17
C GLU A 47 -10.42 5.96 -8.72
N GLU A 48 -10.66 7.11 -9.32
CA GLU A 48 -9.93 8.32 -8.94
C GLU A 48 -10.17 8.68 -7.48
N ARG A 49 -11.41 8.64 -7.05
CA ARG A 49 -11.76 8.92 -5.66
C ARG A 49 -11.23 7.84 -4.71
N GLY A 50 -11.30 6.58 -5.14
CA GLY A 50 -10.74 5.48 -4.36
C GLY A 50 -9.23 5.63 -4.17
N ASP A 51 -8.53 6.00 -5.23
CA ASP A 51 -7.09 6.24 -5.17
C ASP A 51 -6.76 7.38 -4.21
N GLU A 52 -7.54 8.46 -4.25
CA GLU A 52 -7.35 9.58 -3.32
C GLU A 52 -7.55 9.16 -1.87
N GLN A 53 -8.54 8.33 -1.60
CA GLN A 53 -8.78 7.82 -0.24
C GLN A 53 -7.64 6.96 0.26
N MET A 54 -7.08 6.11 -0.62
CA MET A 54 -5.93 5.29 -0.25
C MET A 54 -4.71 6.15 0.05
N ARG A 55 -4.45 7.17 -0.77
CA ARG A 55 -3.33 8.11 -0.53
C ARG A 55 -3.53 8.88 0.77
N TRP A 56 -4.74 9.33 1.03
CA TRP A 56 -5.05 10.04 2.27
C TRP A 56 -4.75 9.17 3.48
N TRP A 57 -5.19 7.91 3.44
CA TRP A 57 -4.95 6.99 4.54
C TRP A 57 -3.45 6.81 4.81
N LEU A 58 -2.67 6.62 3.75
CA LEU A 58 -1.23 6.44 3.86
C LEU A 58 -0.53 7.68 4.40
N ASN A 59 -1.05 8.85 4.12
CA ASN A 59 -0.41 10.12 4.50
C ASN A 59 -0.99 10.73 5.77
N THR A 60 -1.84 9.99 6.48
CA THR A 60 -2.45 10.47 7.73
C THR A 60 -1.89 9.66 8.90
N HIS A 61 -1.59 10.35 10.01
CA HIS A 61 -1.14 9.66 11.22
C HIS A 61 -2.17 8.64 11.67
N ASN A 62 -1.74 7.42 11.93
CA ASN A 62 -2.60 6.34 12.39
C ASN A 62 -2.32 6.08 13.87
N ASN A 63 -3.32 6.32 14.70
CA ASN A 63 -3.16 6.19 16.16
C ASN A 63 -2.88 4.74 16.60
N TYR A 64 -3.44 3.77 15.89
CA TYR A 64 -3.19 2.37 16.20
C TYR A 64 -1.74 1.97 15.90
N LEU A 65 -1.24 2.39 14.74
CA LEU A 65 0.12 2.08 14.34
C LEU A 65 1.15 2.95 15.07
N GLY A 66 0.75 4.16 15.47
CA GLY A 66 1.64 5.10 16.15
C GLY A 66 2.50 5.92 15.21
N PHE A 67 2.25 5.85 13.91
CA PHE A 67 3.02 6.62 12.92
C PHE A 67 2.18 6.84 11.66
N ASN A 68 2.70 7.72 10.81
CA ASN A 68 2.15 7.94 9.46
C ASN A 68 2.66 6.82 8.55
N PRO A 69 1.78 5.97 7.99
CA PRO A 69 2.23 4.82 7.21
C PRO A 69 3.21 5.16 6.10
N ALA A 70 2.94 6.21 5.32
CA ALA A 70 3.80 6.58 4.19
C ALA A 70 5.22 6.91 4.62
N ALA A 71 5.41 7.38 5.84
CA ALA A 71 6.73 7.76 6.34
C ALA A 71 7.62 6.56 6.67
N ARG A 72 7.06 5.37 6.77
CA ARG A 72 7.81 4.19 7.24
C ARG A 72 7.70 2.97 6.32
N LEU A 73 7.22 3.13 5.11
CA LEU A 73 7.05 1.99 4.19
C LEU A 73 8.39 1.39 3.76
N TYR A 74 9.47 2.14 3.84
CA TYR A 74 10.81 1.66 3.52
C TYR A 74 11.34 0.69 4.57
N ASP A 75 10.81 0.72 5.78
CA ASP A 75 11.21 -0.17 6.86
C ASP A 75 10.37 -1.44 6.81
N ARG A 76 11.02 -2.58 6.62
CA ARG A 76 10.35 -3.86 6.42
C ARG A 76 9.42 -4.23 7.57
N GLN A 77 9.86 -3.99 8.82
CA GLN A 77 9.04 -4.31 9.99
C GLN A 77 7.82 -3.40 10.09
N SER A 78 8.00 -2.12 9.82
CA SER A 78 6.87 -1.19 9.81
C SER A 78 5.88 -1.52 8.69
N MET A 79 6.39 -1.91 7.52
CA MET A 79 5.53 -2.35 6.42
C MET A 79 4.71 -3.58 6.81
N GLU A 80 5.30 -4.55 7.51
CA GLU A 80 4.55 -5.72 7.99
C GLU A 80 3.47 -5.33 8.99
N LYS A 81 3.72 -4.35 9.84
CA LYS A 81 2.69 -3.84 10.76
C LYS A 81 1.54 -3.20 10.00
N VAL A 82 1.86 -2.40 8.98
CA VAL A 82 0.82 -1.76 8.15
C VAL A 82 -0.01 -2.82 7.45
N ILE A 83 0.64 -3.80 6.82
CA ILE A 83 -0.04 -4.88 6.12
C ILE A 83 -0.92 -5.68 7.08
N GLY A 84 -0.38 -6.08 8.22
CA GLY A 84 -1.13 -6.85 9.21
C GLY A 84 -2.36 -6.12 9.71
N TYR A 85 -2.23 -4.82 9.97
CA TYR A 85 -3.36 -4.00 10.39
C TYR A 85 -4.44 -3.93 9.31
N LEU A 86 -4.04 -3.66 8.07
CA LEU A 86 -4.99 -3.60 6.95
C LEU A 86 -5.67 -4.95 6.71
N GLU A 87 -4.89 -6.02 6.71
CA GLU A 87 -5.43 -7.35 6.47
C GLU A 87 -6.40 -7.78 7.56
N SER A 88 -6.17 -7.35 8.81
CA SER A 88 -7.07 -7.66 9.91
C SER A 88 -8.43 -7.00 9.74
N MET A 89 -8.51 -5.90 9.01
CA MET A 89 -9.76 -5.18 8.76
C MET A 89 -10.51 -5.68 7.52
N CYS A 90 -9.87 -6.51 6.70
CA CYS A 90 -10.49 -7.03 5.48
C CYS A 90 -11.45 -8.20 5.73
N TYR A 91 -11.58 -8.66 6.94
CA TYR A 91 -12.42 -9.81 7.30
C TYR A 91 -13.61 -9.40 8.15
#